data_42015a704ae22297fce747f2e0ee774a
#
_entry.id   42015a704ae22297fce747f2e0ee774a
#
_cell.length_a   1.000
_cell.length_b   1.000
_cell.length_c   1.000
_cell.angle_alpha   90.00
_cell.angle_beta   90.00
_cell.angle_gamma   90.00
#
_symmetry.space_group_name_H-M   'P 1'
#
loop_
_entity.id
_entity.type
_entity.pdbx_description
1 polymer ?
#
loop_
_entity_poly.entity_id
_entity_poly.type
_entity_poly.pdbx_seq_one_letter_code
_entity_poly.pdbx_strand_id
1 'polypeptide(L)'
;MKYDLIIIGSGSVGAAAGYYATRAGLKVLMIDAHMPPHQQGSHHGDTRLIRHAYGEGEKYVPLVLRAQTLWDELSTQNEEPIFVRSGVINLGPADSTFLATAAQSAKQWQLNVEQLDAAAIMARWPEIRVPENYIGLFEAESGFLRSELAIKTWIRLAEEAGCAQLFKCPVSAIRHSDDG
;
A
#
# COMPACT_ATOMS: atom_id res chain seq x y z
N MET A 1 -30.35 -12.67 -6.52
CA MET A 1 -29.76 -11.42 -7.04
C MET A 1 -28.52 -11.81 -7.83
N LYS A 2 -28.32 -11.29 -9.06
CA LYS A 2 -27.07 -11.52 -9.82
C LYS A 2 -26.13 -10.34 -9.58
N TYR A 3 -24.82 -10.61 -9.46
CA TYR A 3 -23.75 -9.64 -9.35
C TYR A 3 -22.81 -9.81 -10.55
N ASP A 4 -22.20 -8.70 -10.99
CA ASP A 4 -21.19 -8.72 -12.05
C ASP A 4 -19.84 -9.17 -11.50
N LEU A 5 -19.58 -8.89 -10.20
CA LEU A 5 -18.37 -9.26 -9.50
C LEU A 5 -18.66 -9.64 -8.05
N ILE A 6 -18.10 -10.78 -7.61
CA ILE A 6 -18.09 -11.20 -6.21
C ILE A 6 -16.64 -11.23 -5.74
N ILE A 7 -16.35 -10.54 -4.64
CA ILE A 7 -15.01 -10.44 -4.04
C ILE A 7 -15.03 -11.20 -2.72
N ILE A 8 -14.18 -12.22 -2.61
CA ILE A 8 -14.01 -13.02 -1.39
C ILE A 8 -12.75 -12.55 -0.67
N GLY A 9 -12.94 -11.97 0.48
CA GLY A 9 -11.92 -11.29 1.28
C GLY A 9 -11.91 -9.78 1.04
N SER A 10 -12.25 -9.00 2.07
CA SER A 10 -12.33 -7.53 2.03
C SER A 10 -11.16 -6.86 2.78
N GLY A 11 -9.97 -7.47 2.71
CA GLY A 11 -8.71 -6.87 3.15
C GLY A 11 -8.22 -5.78 2.17
N SER A 12 -6.92 -5.46 2.19
CA SER A 12 -6.36 -4.36 1.39
C SER A 12 -6.67 -4.46 -0.11
N VAL A 13 -6.53 -5.66 -0.69
CA VAL A 13 -6.79 -5.87 -2.13
C VAL A 13 -8.29 -5.89 -2.42
N GLY A 14 -9.07 -6.64 -1.64
CA GLY A 14 -10.50 -6.81 -1.89
C GLY A 14 -11.30 -5.54 -1.64
N ALA A 15 -10.99 -4.77 -0.59
CA ALA A 15 -11.64 -3.49 -0.32
C ALA A 15 -11.40 -2.46 -1.44
N ALA A 16 -10.15 -2.35 -1.91
CA ALA A 16 -9.81 -1.50 -3.05
C ALA A 16 -10.53 -1.97 -4.33
N ALA A 17 -10.49 -3.28 -4.64
CA ALA A 17 -11.16 -3.84 -5.80
C ALA A 17 -12.67 -3.58 -5.77
N GLY A 18 -13.31 -3.75 -4.61
CA GLY A 18 -14.74 -3.49 -4.42
C GLY A 18 -15.10 -2.03 -4.67
N TYR A 19 -14.32 -1.11 -4.11
CA TYR A 19 -14.52 0.32 -4.32
C TYR A 19 -14.40 0.72 -5.79
N TYR A 20 -13.28 0.37 -6.44
CA TYR A 20 -13.05 0.78 -7.82
C TYR A 20 -13.99 0.09 -8.81
N ALA A 21 -14.33 -1.19 -8.61
CA ALA A 21 -15.30 -1.90 -9.46
C ALA A 21 -16.70 -1.29 -9.36
N THR A 22 -17.15 -0.94 -8.13
CA THR A 22 -18.45 -0.28 -7.94
C THR A 22 -18.47 1.11 -8.59
N ARG A 23 -17.39 1.89 -8.45
CA ARG A 23 -17.26 3.18 -9.15
C ARG A 23 -17.26 3.06 -10.68
N ALA A 24 -16.78 1.94 -11.20
CA ALA A 24 -16.83 1.63 -12.63
C ALA A 24 -18.23 1.19 -13.11
N GLY A 25 -19.24 1.17 -12.22
CA GLY A 25 -20.62 0.84 -12.53
C GLY A 25 -20.97 -0.64 -12.43
N LEU A 26 -20.08 -1.48 -11.95
CA LEU A 26 -20.36 -2.89 -11.73
C LEU A 26 -21.23 -3.10 -10.48
N LYS A 27 -22.10 -4.07 -10.53
CA LYS A 27 -22.87 -4.54 -9.38
C LYS A 27 -22.00 -5.52 -8.58
N VAL A 28 -21.45 -5.04 -7.47
CA VAL A 28 -20.43 -5.75 -6.69
C VAL A 28 -21.01 -6.28 -5.39
N LEU A 29 -20.55 -7.48 -5.00
CA LEU A 29 -20.71 -8.05 -3.66
C LEU A 29 -19.34 -8.33 -3.07
N MET A 30 -19.05 -7.74 -1.90
CA MET A 30 -17.88 -8.09 -1.08
C MET A 30 -18.29 -9.02 0.06
N ILE A 31 -17.53 -10.10 0.27
CA ILE A 31 -17.77 -11.08 1.34
C ILE A 31 -16.47 -11.24 2.14
N ASP A 32 -16.58 -11.22 3.46
CA ASP A 32 -15.45 -11.53 4.34
C ASP A 32 -15.89 -12.40 5.52
N ALA A 33 -15.02 -13.33 5.92
CA ALA A 33 -15.25 -14.19 7.08
C ALA A 33 -15.26 -13.42 8.40
N HIS A 34 -14.64 -12.25 8.41
CA HIS A 34 -14.52 -11.38 9.58
C HIS A 34 -15.12 -10.00 9.31
N MET A 35 -15.04 -9.10 10.28
CA MET A 35 -15.38 -7.67 10.11
C MET A 35 -14.11 -6.91 9.76
N PRO A 36 -13.95 -6.42 8.50
CA PRO A 36 -12.75 -5.68 8.13
C PRO A 36 -12.73 -4.24 8.73
N PRO A 37 -11.56 -3.69 9.05
CA PRO A 37 -10.25 -4.34 9.08
C PRO A 37 -10.14 -5.30 10.27
N HIS A 38 -9.40 -6.39 10.11
CA HIS A 38 -9.23 -7.42 11.12
C HIS A 38 -7.79 -7.96 11.15
N GLN A 39 -7.44 -8.70 12.20
CA GLN A 39 -6.08 -9.20 12.42
C GLN A 39 -5.70 -10.45 11.58
N GLN A 40 -6.59 -10.96 10.76
CA GLN A 40 -6.39 -12.17 9.96
C GLN A 40 -5.83 -11.86 8.55
N GLY A 41 -5.63 -10.59 8.23
CA GLY A 41 -5.12 -10.15 6.92
C GLY A 41 -3.71 -9.57 6.99
N SER A 42 -3.01 -9.50 5.85
CA SER A 42 -1.68 -8.89 5.71
C SER A 42 -1.66 -7.37 6.03
N HIS A 43 -2.82 -6.75 6.06
CA HIS A 43 -3.00 -5.33 6.36
C HIS A 43 -3.00 -5.00 7.86
N HIS A 44 -3.03 -6.01 8.72
CA HIS A 44 -3.09 -5.81 10.17
C HIS A 44 -1.96 -4.94 10.71
N GLY A 45 -2.30 -4.01 11.60
CA GLY A 45 -1.41 -3.03 12.20
C GLY A 45 -1.65 -1.61 11.65
N ASP A 46 -1.15 -0.62 12.39
CA ASP A 46 -1.48 0.78 12.14
C ASP A 46 -0.89 1.29 10.82
N THR A 47 0.32 0.85 10.45
CA THR A 47 1.06 1.42 9.34
C THR A 47 1.69 0.39 8.40
N ARG A 48 1.93 0.82 7.15
CA ARG A 48 2.75 0.15 6.13
C ARG A 48 3.63 1.16 5.43
N LEU A 49 4.91 0.83 5.25
CA LEU A 49 5.84 1.70 4.52
C LEU A 49 5.53 1.69 3.01
N ILE A 50 5.65 2.87 2.41
CA ILE A 50 5.65 3.07 0.97
C ILE A 50 6.99 3.67 0.59
N ARG A 51 7.70 3.00 -0.32
CA ARG A 51 8.95 3.44 -0.93
C ARG A 51 8.72 3.60 -2.42
N HIS A 52 9.35 4.59 -3.05
CA HIS A 52 9.26 4.78 -4.50
C HIS A 52 10.44 4.12 -5.23
N ALA A 53 11.64 4.21 -4.68
CA ALA A 53 12.83 3.55 -5.22
C ALA A 53 12.86 2.07 -4.83
N TYR A 54 12.41 1.22 -5.75
CA TYR A 54 12.30 -0.22 -5.50
C TYR A 54 13.63 -0.95 -5.71
N GLY A 55 14.15 -1.55 -4.62
CA GLY A 55 15.31 -2.43 -4.65
C GLY A 55 15.02 -3.83 -5.22
N GLU A 56 13.74 -4.20 -5.34
CA GLU A 56 13.27 -5.43 -5.96
C GLU A 56 13.15 -5.32 -7.49
N GLY A 57 13.35 -4.12 -8.05
CA GLY A 57 13.42 -3.87 -9.48
C GLY A 57 12.57 -2.69 -9.96
N GLU A 58 13.09 -2.02 -10.97
CA GLU A 58 12.53 -0.81 -11.59
C GLU A 58 11.10 -0.94 -12.11
N LYS A 59 10.70 -2.15 -12.52
CA LYS A 59 9.35 -2.43 -13.06
C LYS A 59 8.22 -2.11 -12.09
N TYR A 60 8.52 -2.04 -10.79
CA TYR A 60 7.54 -1.68 -9.77
C TYR A 60 7.34 -0.17 -9.60
N VAL A 61 8.29 0.65 -10.07
CA VAL A 61 8.24 2.12 -9.88
C VAL A 61 6.98 2.73 -10.49
N PRO A 62 6.56 2.43 -11.74
CA PRO A 62 5.32 2.98 -12.29
C PRO A 62 4.09 2.63 -11.45
N LEU A 63 4.05 1.41 -10.91
CA LEU A 63 2.94 0.94 -10.08
C LEU A 63 2.87 1.69 -8.75
N VAL A 64 4.03 1.90 -8.09
CA VAL A 64 4.05 2.63 -6.82
C VAL A 64 3.76 4.11 -6.99
N LEU A 65 4.22 4.74 -8.07
CA LEU A 65 3.89 6.14 -8.37
C LEU A 65 2.39 6.32 -8.67
N ARG A 66 1.79 5.37 -9.40
CA ARG A 66 0.34 5.37 -9.58
C ARG A 66 -0.39 5.11 -8.26
N ALA A 67 0.09 4.19 -7.44
CA ALA A 67 -0.46 3.92 -6.11
C ALA A 67 -0.38 5.16 -5.22
N GLN A 68 0.74 5.91 -5.27
CA GLN A 68 0.87 7.18 -4.52
C GLN A 68 -0.23 8.18 -4.87
N THR A 69 -0.50 8.36 -6.16
CA THR A 69 -1.60 9.24 -6.61
C THR A 69 -2.95 8.78 -6.02
N LEU A 70 -3.21 7.47 -6.03
CA LEU A 70 -4.46 6.91 -5.49
C LEU A 70 -4.55 7.05 -3.96
N TRP A 71 -3.42 6.96 -3.24
CA TRP A 71 -3.36 7.19 -1.80
C TRP A 71 -3.62 8.66 -1.45
N ASP A 72 -3.07 9.58 -2.23
CA ASP A 72 -3.32 11.01 -2.05
C ASP A 72 -4.81 11.34 -2.32
N GLU A 73 -5.40 10.80 -3.38
CA GLU A 73 -6.83 10.91 -3.67
C GLU A 73 -7.68 10.35 -2.51
N LEU A 74 -7.34 9.16 -2.00
CA LEU A 74 -8.08 8.53 -0.91
C LEU A 74 -7.95 9.31 0.41
N SER A 75 -6.80 9.92 0.66
CA SER A 75 -6.55 10.76 1.84
C SER A 75 -7.53 11.93 1.92
N THR A 76 -7.99 12.48 0.79
CA THR A 76 -8.97 13.59 0.77
C THR A 76 -10.36 13.19 1.30
N GLN A 77 -10.63 11.91 1.47
CA GLN A 77 -11.91 11.37 1.96
C GLN A 77 -11.98 11.23 3.48
N ASN A 78 -10.96 11.71 4.20
CA ASN A 78 -10.85 11.61 5.66
C ASN A 78 -10.26 12.90 6.24
N GLU A 79 -10.53 13.16 7.51
CA GLU A 79 -9.89 14.25 8.25
C GLU A 79 -8.40 13.96 8.49
N GLU A 80 -8.06 12.71 8.81
CA GLU A 80 -6.68 12.26 8.93
C GLU A 80 -6.16 11.73 7.60
N PRO A 81 -4.92 12.11 7.20
CA PRO A 81 -4.33 11.61 5.96
C PRO A 81 -4.08 10.10 6.05
N ILE A 82 -4.45 9.37 4.98
CA ILE A 82 -4.15 7.95 4.85
C ILE A 82 -2.67 7.74 4.57
N PHE A 83 -2.10 8.54 3.67
CA PHE A 83 -0.66 8.56 3.41
C PHE A 83 0.00 9.74 4.11
N VAL A 84 1.07 9.46 4.86
CA VAL A 84 1.88 10.46 5.58
C VAL A 84 3.29 10.46 4.99
N ARG A 85 3.69 11.61 4.41
CA ARG A 85 5.06 11.83 3.89
C ARG A 85 6.01 12.09 5.05
N SER A 86 6.48 11.02 5.67
CA SER A 86 7.45 11.08 6.78
C SER A 86 8.90 11.02 6.32
N GLY A 87 9.11 10.75 5.04
CA GLY A 87 10.36 10.26 4.52
C GLY A 87 10.60 8.78 4.87
N VAL A 88 11.40 8.11 4.07
CA VAL A 88 11.88 6.74 4.32
C VAL A 88 13.37 6.68 4.02
N ILE A 89 14.14 6.05 4.91
CA ILE A 89 15.54 5.75 4.66
C ILE A 89 15.76 4.24 4.59
N ASN A 90 16.37 3.77 3.52
CA ASN A 90 16.82 2.39 3.37
C ASN A 90 18.30 2.33 3.76
N LEU A 91 18.66 1.54 4.76
CA LEU A 91 19.99 1.43 5.30
C LEU A 91 20.62 0.06 4.98
N GLY A 92 21.90 0.04 4.66
CA GLY A 92 22.64 -1.20 4.45
C GLY A 92 24.11 -0.98 4.15
N PRO A 93 24.90 -2.07 4.07
CA PRO A 93 26.29 -2.00 3.64
C PRO A 93 26.41 -1.37 2.24
N ALA A 94 27.51 -0.66 1.98
CA ALA A 94 27.73 0.04 0.70
C ALA A 94 27.77 -0.91 -0.53
N ASP A 95 28.06 -2.18 -0.32
CA ASP A 95 28.05 -3.24 -1.35
C ASP A 95 26.69 -3.97 -1.46
N SER A 96 25.64 -3.48 -0.80
CA SER A 96 24.29 -4.08 -0.87
C SER A 96 23.71 -4.00 -2.29
N THR A 97 23.41 -5.16 -2.87
CA THR A 97 22.72 -5.26 -4.16
C THR A 97 21.35 -4.62 -4.16
N PHE A 98 20.63 -4.73 -3.02
CA PHE A 98 19.33 -4.08 -2.85
C PHE A 98 19.43 -2.56 -2.96
N LEU A 99 20.38 -1.93 -2.24
CA LEU A 99 20.57 -0.48 -2.31
C LEU A 99 21.08 -0.03 -3.68
N ALA A 100 21.98 -0.80 -4.32
CA ALA A 100 22.42 -0.52 -5.68
C ALA A 100 21.26 -0.53 -6.68
N THR A 101 20.37 -1.53 -6.61
CA THR A 101 19.18 -1.61 -7.45
C THR A 101 18.20 -0.47 -7.17
N ALA A 102 17.98 -0.13 -5.89
CA ALA A 102 17.13 1.00 -5.52
C ALA A 102 17.67 2.34 -6.06
N ALA A 103 18.98 2.58 -5.92
CA ALA A 103 19.63 3.77 -6.48
C ALA A 103 19.52 3.83 -8.02
N GLN A 104 19.67 2.69 -8.70
CA GLN A 104 19.49 2.60 -10.15
C GLN A 104 18.04 2.91 -10.55
N SER A 105 17.07 2.33 -9.86
CA SER A 105 15.64 2.59 -10.07
C SER A 105 15.33 4.07 -9.88
N ALA A 106 15.86 4.68 -8.81
CA ALA A 106 15.70 6.11 -8.55
C ALA A 106 16.24 6.98 -9.68
N LYS A 107 17.45 6.68 -10.16
CA LYS A 107 18.08 7.41 -11.26
C LYS A 107 17.28 7.29 -12.56
N GLN A 108 16.83 6.08 -12.90
CA GLN A 108 16.09 5.80 -14.13
C GLN A 108 14.75 6.53 -14.16
N TRP A 109 14.05 6.60 -13.03
CA TRP A 109 12.75 7.22 -12.88
C TRP A 109 12.81 8.66 -12.37
N GLN A 110 14.02 9.24 -12.27
CA GLN A 110 14.25 10.63 -11.81
C GLN A 110 13.61 10.91 -10.44
N LEU A 111 13.63 9.90 -9.55
CA LEU A 111 13.12 10.05 -8.19
C LEU A 111 14.11 10.87 -7.36
N ASN A 112 13.59 11.72 -6.48
CA ASN A 112 14.41 12.51 -5.56
C ASN A 112 14.85 11.64 -4.39
N VAL A 113 16.00 10.97 -4.55
CA VAL A 113 16.63 10.11 -3.54
C VAL A 113 18.01 10.64 -3.18
N GLU A 114 18.23 10.89 -1.91
CA GLU A 114 19.49 11.36 -1.35
C GLU A 114 20.31 10.15 -0.85
N GLN A 115 21.53 10.01 -1.33
CA GLN A 115 22.46 9.02 -0.81
C GLN A 115 23.32 9.65 0.30
N LEU A 116 23.34 9.02 1.47
CA LEU A 116 24.03 9.46 2.69
C LEU A 116 25.04 8.41 3.13
N ASP A 117 26.20 8.86 3.60
CA ASP A 117 27.15 8.02 4.31
C ASP A 117 26.78 7.86 5.80
N ALA A 118 27.49 7.01 6.51
CA ALA A 118 27.22 6.74 7.92
C ALA A 118 27.31 7.98 8.80
N ALA A 119 28.25 8.88 8.53
CA ALA A 119 28.42 10.11 9.29
C ALA A 119 27.25 11.07 9.10
N ALA A 120 26.80 11.26 7.86
CA ALA A 120 25.65 12.10 7.52
C ALA A 120 24.34 11.54 8.11
N ILE A 121 24.16 10.20 8.09
CA ILE A 121 23.01 9.53 8.71
C ILE A 121 22.96 9.84 10.21
N MET A 122 24.05 9.59 10.92
CA MET A 122 24.12 9.79 12.37
C MET A 122 24.06 11.27 12.77
N ALA A 123 24.50 12.18 11.90
CA ALA A 123 24.36 13.62 12.12
C ALA A 123 22.92 14.09 11.97
N ARG A 124 22.19 13.56 10.97
CA ARG A 124 20.79 13.92 10.68
C ARG A 124 19.79 13.28 11.64
N TRP A 125 20.07 12.03 12.05
CA TRP A 125 19.24 11.27 13.00
C TRP A 125 20.10 10.71 14.12
N PRO A 126 20.31 11.48 15.19
CA PRO A 126 21.23 11.09 16.28
C PRO A 126 20.87 9.79 17.02
N GLU A 127 19.61 9.35 16.91
CA GLU A 127 19.13 8.09 17.48
C GLU A 127 19.52 6.87 16.65
N ILE A 128 19.85 7.06 15.37
CA ILE A 128 20.26 5.99 14.46
C ILE A 128 21.77 5.78 14.60
N ARG A 129 22.20 4.55 14.82
CA ARG A 129 23.60 4.14 14.82
C ARG A 129 23.82 3.10 13.74
N VAL A 130 24.75 3.38 12.83
CA VAL A 130 25.11 2.50 11.73
C VAL A 130 26.62 2.27 11.68
N PRO A 131 27.10 1.09 11.22
CA PRO A 131 28.51 0.87 10.94
C PRO A 131 29.07 1.85 9.91
N GLU A 132 30.40 2.12 9.95
CA GLU A 132 31.03 3.07 9.03
C GLU A 132 30.92 2.70 7.54
N ASN A 133 30.78 1.41 7.22
CA ASN A 133 30.61 0.91 5.86
C ASN A 133 29.15 0.92 5.38
N TYR A 134 28.21 1.47 6.15
CA TYR A 134 26.81 1.60 5.73
C TYR A 134 26.55 2.90 4.97
N ILE A 135 25.60 2.81 4.06
CA ILE A 135 25.01 3.95 3.37
C ILE A 135 23.51 3.96 3.59
N GLY A 136 22.90 5.11 3.34
CA GLY A 136 21.46 5.28 3.36
C GLY A 136 20.96 5.88 2.04
N LEU A 137 19.82 5.40 1.57
CA LEU A 137 19.06 6.04 0.52
C LEU A 137 17.81 6.66 1.15
N PHE A 138 17.74 7.97 1.21
CA PHE A 138 16.63 8.72 1.80
C PHE A 138 15.71 9.25 0.72
N GLU A 139 14.43 8.95 0.87
CA GLU A 139 13.34 9.35 -0.03
C GLU A 139 12.38 10.26 0.75
N ALA A 140 12.46 11.57 0.56
CA ALA A 140 11.61 12.54 1.28
C ALA A 140 10.11 12.41 0.94
N GLU A 141 9.80 12.04 -0.32
CA GLU A 141 8.42 11.89 -0.82
C GLU A 141 7.77 10.55 -0.41
N SER A 142 8.56 9.62 0.10
CA SER A 142 8.09 8.34 0.63
C SER A 142 7.58 8.49 2.06
N GLY A 143 6.95 7.46 2.60
CA GLY A 143 6.37 7.55 3.94
C GLY A 143 5.64 6.30 4.36
N PHE A 144 4.54 6.47 5.09
CA PHE A 144 3.73 5.34 5.53
C PHE A 144 2.25 5.57 5.28
N LEU A 145 1.54 4.45 5.11
CA LEU A 145 0.08 4.39 5.05
C LEU A 145 -0.48 4.00 6.42
N ARG A 146 -1.59 4.62 6.79
CA ARG A 146 -2.49 4.11 7.82
C ARG A 146 -3.37 3.02 7.22
N SER A 147 -2.86 1.79 7.20
CA SER A 147 -3.42 0.68 6.43
C SER A 147 -4.85 0.32 6.82
N GLU A 148 -5.16 0.30 8.12
CA GLU A 148 -6.51 0.01 8.59
C GLU A 148 -7.49 1.15 8.26
N LEU A 149 -7.05 2.42 8.34
CA LEU A 149 -7.86 3.56 7.93
C LEU A 149 -8.17 3.50 6.43
N ALA A 150 -7.19 3.14 5.59
CA ALA A 150 -7.39 2.96 4.16
C ALA A 150 -8.50 1.94 3.85
N ILE A 151 -8.47 0.79 4.53
CA ILE A 151 -9.47 -0.27 4.34
C ILE A 151 -10.86 0.19 4.80
N LYS A 152 -10.96 0.80 5.98
CA LYS A 152 -12.22 1.39 6.48
C LYS A 152 -12.81 2.37 5.47
N THR A 153 -11.95 3.21 4.90
CA THR A 153 -12.36 4.23 3.92
C THR A 153 -12.88 3.59 2.64
N TRP A 154 -12.16 2.62 2.05
CA TRP A 154 -12.65 1.92 0.86
C TRP A 154 -13.96 1.19 1.08
N ILE A 155 -14.12 0.51 2.23
CA ILE A 155 -15.35 -0.20 2.58
C ILE A 155 -16.52 0.78 2.66
N ARG A 156 -16.35 1.90 3.37
CA ARG A 156 -17.37 2.95 3.47
C ARG A 156 -17.72 3.53 2.10
N LEU A 157 -16.73 3.93 1.32
CA LEU A 157 -16.94 4.52 0.00
C LEU A 157 -17.55 3.53 -1.00
N ALA A 158 -17.22 2.24 -0.92
CA ALA A 158 -17.85 1.19 -1.72
C ALA A 158 -19.33 1.03 -1.36
N GLU A 159 -19.67 1.02 -0.07
CA GLU A 159 -21.05 0.96 0.41
C GLU A 159 -21.87 2.17 -0.06
N GLU A 160 -21.32 3.38 0.12
CA GLU A 160 -21.94 4.63 -0.36
C GLU A 160 -22.18 4.63 -1.86
N ALA A 161 -21.32 3.95 -2.65
CA ALA A 161 -21.47 3.77 -4.09
C ALA A 161 -22.43 2.62 -4.48
N GLY A 162 -22.98 1.87 -3.51
CA GLY A 162 -23.96 0.81 -3.74
C GLY A 162 -23.39 -0.61 -3.79
N CYS A 163 -22.14 -0.83 -3.36
CA CYS A 163 -21.57 -2.16 -3.18
C CYS A 163 -22.30 -2.93 -2.07
N ALA A 164 -22.77 -4.12 -2.36
CA ALA A 164 -23.31 -5.01 -1.32
C ALA A 164 -22.16 -5.61 -0.49
N GLN A 165 -22.35 -5.73 0.83
CA GLN A 165 -21.34 -6.21 1.75
C GLN A 165 -21.91 -7.26 2.69
N LEU A 166 -21.23 -8.41 2.79
CA LEU A 166 -21.54 -9.50 3.72
C LEU A 166 -20.29 -9.80 4.56
N PHE A 167 -20.24 -9.24 5.74
CA PHE A 167 -19.14 -9.49 6.70
C PHE A 167 -19.54 -10.50 7.78
N LYS A 168 -18.55 -11.13 8.41
CA LYS A 168 -18.72 -12.28 9.32
C LYS A 168 -19.41 -13.46 8.63
N CYS A 169 -19.16 -13.61 7.33
CA CYS A 169 -19.77 -14.61 6.46
C CYS A 169 -18.67 -15.43 5.76
N PRO A 170 -18.22 -16.55 6.33
CA PRO A 170 -17.22 -17.39 5.70
C PRO A 170 -17.77 -18.08 4.46
N VAL A 171 -17.02 -18.03 3.36
CA VAL A 171 -17.35 -18.77 2.12
C VAL A 171 -16.80 -20.18 2.25
N SER A 172 -17.67 -21.17 2.19
CA SER A 172 -17.30 -22.58 2.33
C SER A 172 -17.04 -23.29 1.00
N ALA A 173 -17.67 -22.84 -0.08
CA ALA A 173 -17.50 -23.43 -1.41
C ALA A 173 -17.88 -22.45 -2.52
N ILE A 174 -17.23 -22.62 -3.67
CA ILE A 174 -17.60 -21.96 -4.94
C ILE A 174 -18.04 -23.08 -5.88
N ARG A 175 -19.18 -22.90 -6.53
CA ARG A 175 -19.70 -23.84 -7.53
C ARG A 175 -19.87 -23.09 -8.84
N HIS A 176 -19.42 -23.70 -9.92
CA HIS A 176 -19.73 -23.25 -11.26
C HIS A 176 -21.09 -23.82 -11.67
N SER A 177 -21.92 -23.01 -12.30
CA SER A 177 -23.12 -23.45 -12.99
C SER A 177 -22.94 -23.30 -14.50
N ASP A 178 -23.65 -24.11 -15.28
CA ASP A 178 -23.57 -24.06 -16.75
C ASP A 178 -24.13 -22.74 -17.33
N ASP A 179 -24.83 -21.96 -16.51
CA ASP A 179 -25.40 -20.65 -16.88
C ASP A 179 -24.50 -19.45 -16.48
N GLY A 180 -23.25 -19.65 -16.05
CA GLY A 180 -22.28 -18.62 -15.63
C GLY A 180 -22.35 -18.27 -14.17
#